data_47fa931ffe09ae7ee690b3108d90d6ca
#
_entry.id   47fa931ffe09ae7ee690b3108d90d6ca
#
_cell.length_a   1.000
_cell.length_b   1.000
_cell.length_c   1.000
_cell.angle_alpha   90.00
_cell.angle_beta   90.00
_cell.angle_gamma   90.00
#
_symmetry.space_group_name_H-M   'P 1'
#
loop_
_entity.id
_entity.type
_entity.pdbx_description
1 polymer ?
#
loop_
_entity_poly.entity_id
_entity_poly.type
_entity_poly.pdbx_seq_one_letter_code
_entity_poly.pdbx_strand_id
1 'polypeptide(L)'
;MKNIKLNLVGIGALLVGAVGFVPLMASAQAIKIDGSSTVYPITEAVAEEFQVVKKASVRVTVGISGTGGGFKKFCRGELDISNASRPILKTEMELCKAAGIDYIELPIAYDALTVIVHKDNAFLNSITVAELKKMWEPAAQRKITKWNQVNPAWPDTPLKLFGAGSDSGTFDYFTEAIVGKAKSSRGDYTASEDDNVLVQGVSRDKAAIGYFGYAYYAENQDKLKAVPIVAKAGAPAVGPSDKTVEDGSYQPLSRPIFIYVKAKSLERPEVQEFVSFYLKNAAKLAKEVRYIALPKAIYDLAAEHVAKKKIGTVFGGAAEVGVKIEDLMKRESKL
;
A
#
# COMPACT_ATOMS: atom_id res chain seq x y z
N MET A 1 20.28 100.78 -2.88
CA MET A 1 19.11 100.13 -2.29
C MET A 1 18.19 99.67 -3.41
N LYS A 2 18.31 98.43 -3.91
CA LYS A 2 17.50 97.91 -4.99
C LYS A 2 17.00 96.54 -4.60
N ASN A 3 15.71 96.40 -4.42
CA ASN A 3 15.03 95.18 -4.15
C ASN A 3 15.01 94.29 -5.40
N ILE A 4 15.51 93.04 -5.29
CA ILE A 4 15.41 92.04 -6.32
C ILE A 4 14.36 91.08 -5.86
N LYS A 5 13.27 90.99 -6.66
CA LYS A 5 12.22 89.96 -6.47
C LYS A 5 12.67 88.68 -7.18
N LEU A 6 12.73 87.62 -6.45
CA LEU A 6 13.01 86.28 -6.96
C LEU A 6 11.69 85.57 -7.31
N ASN A 7 11.51 85.25 -8.59
CA ASN A 7 10.37 84.45 -9.06
C ASN A 7 10.65 82.97 -8.84
N LEU A 8 9.87 82.28 -8.04
CA LEU A 8 9.88 80.83 -7.93
C LEU A 8 9.02 80.24 -9.07
N VAL A 9 9.65 79.55 -10.00
CA VAL A 9 9.01 78.69 -10.98
C VAL A 9 8.76 77.32 -10.36
N GLY A 10 7.50 76.93 -10.18
CA GLY A 10 7.12 75.63 -9.65
C GLY A 10 7.31 74.56 -10.72
N ILE A 11 8.19 73.58 -10.42
CA ILE A 11 8.31 72.36 -11.23
C ILE A 11 7.37 71.32 -10.63
N GLY A 12 6.28 71.08 -11.34
CA GLY A 12 5.35 69.99 -11.03
C GLY A 12 5.99 68.65 -11.37
N ALA A 13 6.36 67.86 -10.35
CA ALA A 13 6.80 66.48 -10.53
C ALA A 13 5.57 65.58 -10.75
N LEU A 14 5.39 65.04 -11.95
CA LEU A 14 4.46 63.93 -12.25
C LEU A 14 5.05 62.67 -11.65
N LEU A 15 4.50 62.20 -10.53
CA LEU A 15 4.70 60.85 -10.00
C LEU A 15 3.91 59.84 -10.85
N VAL A 16 4.59 59.23 -11.83
CA VAL A 16 4.09 58.06 -12.52
C VAL A 16 4.23 56.88 -11.55
N GLY A 17 3.10 56.50 -10.94
CA GLY A 17 3.04 55.29 -10.10
C GLY A 17 3.22 54.04 -10.95
N ALA A 18 4.44 53.45 -10.89
CA ALA A 18 4.69 52.10 -11.41
C ALA A 18 3.90 51.10 -10.55
N VAL A 19 2.71 50.70 -11.02
CA VAL A 19 2.00 49.53 -10.45
C VAL A 19 2.85 48.30 -10.78
N GLY A 20 3.68 47.92 -9.81
CA GLY A 20 4.44 46.68 -9.88
C GLY A 20 3.50 45.50 -9.98
N PHE A 21 3.48 44.87 -11.13
CA PHE A 21 2.83 43.57 -11.34
C PHE A 21 3.64 42.54 -10.58
N VAL A 22 3.28 42.28 -9.31
CA VAL A 22 3.83 41.16 -8.56
C VAL A 22 3.18 39.91 -9.18
N PRO A 23 3.97 39.04 -9.86
CA PRO A 23 3.40 37.78 -10.32
C PRO A 23 2.94 37.02 -9.08
N LEU A 24 1.63 36.79 -8.92
CA LEU A 24 1.13 35.79 -7.99
C LEU A 24 1.80 34.48 -8.40
N MET A 25 2.81 34.07 -7.67
CA MET A 25 3.32 32.71 -7.72
C MET A 25 2.14 31.81 -7.34
N ALA A 26 1.46 31.25 -8.34
CA ALA A 26 0.46 30.24 -8.09
C ALA A 26 1.15 29.11 -7.33
N SER A 27 0.88 29.03 -6.03
CA SER A 27 1.35 27.90 -5.23
C SER A 27 0.84 26.63 -5.90
N ALA A 28 1.77 25.76 -6.33
CA ALA A 28 1.40 24.50 -6.94
C ALA A 28 0.42 23.78 -6.02
N GLN A 29 -0.77 23.49 -6.54
CA GLN A 29 -1.82 22.81 -5.77
C GLN A 29 -1.29 21.45 -5.37
N ALA A 30 -1.16 21.20 -4.07
CA ALA A 30 -0.59 19.96 -3.55
C ALA A 30 -1.67 18.94 -3.22
N ILE A 31 -1.50 17.72 -3.72
CA ILE A 31 -2.28 16.54 -3.31
C ILE A 31 -1.43 15.80 -2.28
N LYS A 32 -2.00 15.54 -1.10
CA LYS A 32 -1.31 14.89 0.02
C LYS A 32 -1.81 13.47 0.19
N ILE A 33 -0.90 12.53 0.03
CA ILE A 33 -1.15 11.08 0.16
C ILE A 33 -0.19 10.51 1.19
N ASP A 34 -0.66 9.61 2.05
CA ASP A 34 0.18 8.89 3.01
C ASP A 34 -0.49 7.57 3.39
N GLY A 35 0.24 6.66 4.01
CA GLY A 35 -0.31 5.41 4.53
C GLY A 35 0.56 4.19 4.26
N SER A 36 -0.04 3.16 3.69
CA SER A 36 0.57 1.84 3.48
C SER A 36 1.82 1.88 2.62
N SER A 37 2.91 1.29 3.12
CA SER A 37 4.14 1.02 2.36
C SER A 37 3.89 0.05 1.19
N THR A 38 2.97 -0.91 1.36
CA THR A 38 2.56 -1.85 0.30
C THR A 38 1.91 -1.13 -0.88
N VAL A 39 1.10 -0.10 -0.64
CA VAL A 39 0.39 0.65 -1.70
C VAL A 39 1.29 1.73 -2.31
N TYR A 40 2.31 2.16 -1.57
CA TYR A 40 3.22 3.23 -1.97
C TYR A 40 3.77 3.08 -3.40
N PRO A 41 4.32 1.92 -3.84
CA PRO A 41 4.92 1.81 -5.18
C PRO A 41 3.94 2.12 -6.31
N ILE A 42 2.68 1.69 -6.19
CA ILE A 42 1.65 1.97 -7.21
C ILE A 42 1.29 3.45 -7.18
N THR A 43 1.05 4.00 -5.99
CA THR A 43 0.67 5.41 -5.84
C THR A 43 1.79 6.35 -6.29
N GLU A 44 3.04 6.01 -6.02
CA GLU A 44 4.21 6.77 -6.48
C GLU A 44 4.30 6.77 -8.00
N ALA A 45 4.19 5.60 -8.66
CA ALA A 45 4.20 5.50 -10.12
C ALA A 45 3.07 6.33 -10.75
N VAL A 46 1.86 6.27 -10.18
CA VAL A 46 0.74 7.11 -10.64
C VAL A 46 1.03 8.60 -10.44
N ALA A 47 1.60 8.98 -9.29
CA ALA A 47 1.92 10.37 -8.98
C ALA A 47 2.99 10.95 -9.93
N GLU A 48 4.01 10.17 -10.23
CA GLU A 48 5.07 10.54 -11.18
C GLU A 48 4.50 10.76 -12.58
N GLU A 49 3.77 9.77 -13.13
CA GLU A 49 3.16 9.90 -14.46
C GLU A 49 2.17 11.07 -14.54
N PHE A 50 1.34 11.26 -13.50
CA PHE A 50 0.39 12.36 -13.44
C PHE A 50 1.09 13.73 -13.45
N GLN A 51 2.15 13.89 -12.67
CA GLN A 51 2.94 15.13 -12.61
C GLN A 51 3.59 15.44 -13.97
N VAL A 52 4.05 14.41 -14.71
CA VAL A 52 4.56 14.58 -16.08
C VAL A 52 3.45 15.08 -17.01
N VAL A 53 2.27 14.43 -17.00
CA VAL A 53 1.12 14.85 -17.82
C VAL A 53 0.67 16.27 -17.49
N LYS A 54 0.71 16.67 -16.22
CA LYS A 54 0.35 18.01 -15.75
C LYS A 54 1.48 19.03 -15.86
N LYS A 55 2.62 18.67 -16.45
CA LYS A 55 3.82 19.53 -16.58
C LYS A 55 4.19 20.22 -15.26
N ALA A 56 4.15 19.46 -14.18
CA ALA A 56 4.44 19.89 -12.80
C ALA A 56 3.56 21.06 -12.28
N SER A 57 2.41 21.34 -12.89
CA SER A 57 1.46 22.34 -12.38
C SER A 57 0.72 21.89 -11.12
N VAL A 58 0.68 20.57 -10.87
CA VAL A 58 0.14 19.93 -9.66
C VAL A 58 1.25 19.14 -8.99
N ARG A 59 1.43 19.35 -7.70
CA ARG A 59 2.37 18.58 -6.88
C ARG A 59 1.62 17.46 -6.16
N VAL A 60 2.11 16.23 -6.27
CA VAL A 60 1.63 15.09 -5.50
C VAL A 60 2.72 14.67 -4.52
N THR A 61 2.39 14.53 -3.25
CA THR A 61 3.30 14.02 -2.23
C THR A 61 2.78 12.71 -1.69
N VAL A 62 3.62 11.69 -1.69
CA VAL A 62 3.28 10.36 -1.18
C VAL A 62 4.20 10.01 -0.03
N GLY A 63 3.63 9.77 1.15
CA GLY A 63 4.36 9.38 2.36
C GLY A 63 4.10 7.93 2.76
N ILE A 64 4.91 7.44 3.70
CA ILE A 64 4.79 6.10 4.27
C ILE A 64 4.69 6.22 5.79
N SER A 65 3.54 5.85 6.35
CA SER A 65 3.34 5.78 7.81
C SER A 65 2.60 4.51 8.25
N GLY A 66 2.48 3.54 7.33
CA GLY A 66 1.66 2.35 7.50
C GLY A 66 0.16 2.65 7.38
N THR A 67 -0.65 1.62 7.12
CA THR A 67 -2.10 1.77 6.94
C THR A 67 -2.78 2.48 8.11
N GLY A 68 -2.48 2.06 9.35
CA GLY A 68 -3.07 2.68 10.55
C GLY A 68 -2.58 4.11 10.80
N GLY A 69 -1.31 4.41 10.47
CA GLY A 69 -0.75 5.77 10.51
C GLY A 69 -1.43 6.69 9.49
N GLY A 70 -1.62 6.19 8.27
CA GLY A 70 -2.37 6.87 7.22
C GLY A 70 -3.78 7.22 7.64
N PHE A 71 -4.56 6.25 8.15
CA PHE A 71 -5.92 6.52 8.63
C PHE A 71 -5.98 7.53 9.78
N LYS A 72 -5.02 7.52 10.71
CA LYS A 72 -4.95 8.53 11.76
C LYS A 72 -4.81 9.94 11.21
N LYS A 73 -3.89 10.16 10.25
CA LYS A 73 -3.70 11.45 9.57
C LYS A 73 -4.92 11.82 8.72
N PHE A 74 -5.46 10.85 8.00
CA PHE A 74 -6.61 11.01 7.12
C PHE A 74 -7.85 11.44 7.89
N CYS A 75 -8.20 10.77 9.00
CA CYS A 75 -9.34 11.10 9.83
C CYS A 75 -9.15 12.42 10.62
N ARG A 76 -7.92 12.97 10.71
CA ARG A 76 -7.68 14.35 11.18
C ARG A 76 -7.77 15.39 10.05
N GLY A 77 -8.07 14.95 8.81
CA GLY A 77 -8.21 15.84 7.65
C GLY A 77 -6.90 16.32 7.04
N GLU A 78 -5.75 15.76 7.44
CA GLU A 78 -4.41 16.16 7.00
C GLU A 78 -4.08 15.69 5.57
N LEU A 79 -4.79 14.65 5.07
CA LEU A 79 -4.57 14.01 3.80
C LEU A 79 -5.78 14.17 2.88
N ASP A 80 -5.53 14.15 1.59
CA ASP A 80 -6.55 14.03 0.54
C ASP A 80 -6.87 12.56 0.27
N ILE A 81 -5.84 11.70 0.34
CA ILE A 81 -5.94 10.26 0.08
C ILE A 81 -5.14 9.49 1.12
N SER A 82 -5.68 8.38 1.63
CA SER A 82 -4.95 7.42 2.45
C SER A 82 -4.74 6.12 1.69
N ASN A 83 -3.49 5.67 1.60
CA ASN A 83 -3.12 4.35 1.09
C ASN A 83 -3.40 3.29 2.16
N ALA A 84 -4.07 2.19 1.79
CA ALA A 84 -4.42 1.15 2.74
C ALA A 84 -4.25 -0.26 2.16
N SER A 85 -3.56 -1.11 2.89
CA SER A 85 -3.36 -2.53 2.53
C SER A 85 -4.31 -3.49 3.25
N ARG A 86 -5.36 -2.95 3.84
CA ARG A 86 -6.53 -3.62 4.38
C ARG A 86 -7.73 -2.66 4.38
N PRO A 87 -8.96 -3.16 4.50
CA PRO A 87 -10.12 -2.31 4.74
C PRO A 87 -9.97 -1.44 6.00
N ILE A 88 -10.67 -0.31 6.01
CA ILE A 88 -10.77 0.56 7.18
C ILE A 88 -11.44 -0.18 8.34
N LEU A 89 -10.90 -0.06 9.56
CA LEU A 89 -11.45 -0.69 10.75
C LEU A 89 -12.57 0.16 11.38
N LYS A 90 -13.45 -0.47 12.15
CA LYS A 90 -14.54 0.21 12.84
C LYS A 90 -14.06 1.38 13.71
N THR A 91 -12.96 1.21 14.44
CA THR A 91 -12.35 2.28 15.24
C THR A 91 -11.86 3.46 14.40
N GLU A 92 -11.33 3.20 13.19
CA GLU A 92 -10.91 4.25 12.26
C GLU A 92 -12.12 4.94 11.62
N MET A 93 -13.17 4.17 11.29
CA MET A 93 -14.46 4.74 10.83
C MET A 93 -15.06 5.70 11.87
N GLU A 94 -15.03 5.32 13.16
CA GLU A 94 -15.51 6.16 14.26
C GLU A 94 -14.69 7.44 14.41
N LEU A 95 -13.37 7.37 14.25
CA LEU A 95 -12.48 8.55 14.25
C LEU A 95 -12.79 9.49 13.09
N CYS A 96 -12.93 8.98 11.87
CA CYS A 96 -13.30 9.78 10.70
C CYS A 96 -14.68 10.43 10.89
N LYS A 97 -15.67 9.66 11.35
CA LYS A 97 -17.02 10.16 11.62
C LYS A 97 -17.03 11.29 12.66
N ALA A 98 -16.29 11.12 13.74
CA ALA A 98 -16.19 12.15 14.81
C ALA A 98 -15.55 13.45 14.28
N ALA A 99 -14.68 13.38 13.29
CA ALA A 99 -14.04 14.53 12.65
C ALA A 99 -14.81 15.07 11.42
N GLY A 100 -15.96 14.49 11.06
CA GLY A 100 -16.74 14.88 9.88
C GLY A 100 -16.04 14.57 8.56
N ILE A 101 -15.19 13.53 8.54
CA ILE A 101 -14.47 13.10 7.33
C ILE A 101 -15.22 11.95 6.66
N ASP A 102 -15.88 12.28 5.55
CA ASP A 102 -16.45 11.30 4.64
C ASP A 102 -15.41 10.85 3.61
N TYR A 103 -15.46 9.57 3.24
CA TYR A 103 -14.49 8.98 2.33
C TYR A 103 -15.14 8.01 1.33
N ILE A 104 -14.45 7.80 0.23
CA ILE A 104 -14.77 6.80 -0.78
C ILE A 104 -13.66 5.77 -0.78
N GLU A 105 -14.01 4.49 -0.58
CA GLU A 105 -13.10 3.34 -0.68
C GLU A 105 -12.96 2.94 -2.14
N LEU A 106 -11.72 2.80 -2.61
CA LEU A 106 -11.43 2.42 -3.99
C LEU A 106 -10.39 1.29 -3.99
N PRO A 107 -10.75 0.08 -4.39
CA PRO A 107 -9.79 -0.99 -4.60
C PRO A 107 -8.94 -0.67 -5.84
N ILE A 108 -7.61 -0.90 -5.76
CA ILE A 108 -6.68 -0.51 -6.82
C ILE A 108 -5.84 -1.65 -7.38
N ALA A 109 -5.58 -2.68 -6.61
CA ALA A 109 -4.82 -3.86 -7.04
C ALA A 109 -5.00 -5.01 -6.03
N TYR A 110 -4.43 -6.18 -6.36
CA TYR A 110 -4.18 -7.26 -5.42
C TYR A 110 -2.70 -7.36 -5.11
N ASP A 111 -2.40 -7.52 -3.83
CA ASP A 111 -1.09 -7.86 -3.30
C ASP A 111 -1.07 -9.36 -2.95
N ALA A 112 0.05 -10.02 -3.21
CA ALA A 112 0.28 -11.40 -2.81
C ALA A 112 1.60 -11.48 -2.02
N LEU A 113 1.55 -12.12 -0.85
CA LEU A 113 2.74 -12.45 -0.08
C LEU A 113 3.24 -13.84 -0.46
N THR A 114 4.54 -13.96 -0.62
CA THR A 114 5.18 -15.22 -0.98
C THR A 114 6.04 -15.72 0.16
N VAL A 115 5.83 -16.95 0.57
CA VAL A 115 6.77 -17.70 1.44
C VAL A 115 7.82 -18.31 0.53
N ILE A 116 9.09 -18.04 0.84
CA ILE A 116 10.22 -18.40 -0.02
C ILE A 116 11.30 -19.15 0.75
N VAL A 117 11.97 -20.04 0.05
CA VAL A 117 13.18 -20.74 0.48
C VAL A 117 14.24 -20.64 -0.61
N HIS A 118 15.47 -21.06 -0.28
CA HIS A 118 16.53 -21.21 -1.29
C HIS A 118 16.07 -22.16 -2.42
N LYS A 119 16.43 -21.89 -3.67
CA LYS A 119 15.99 -22.69 -4.82
C LYS A 119 16.31 -24.19 -4.69
N ASP A 120 17.46 -24.52 -4.09
CA ASP A 120 17.90 -25.91 -3.88
C ASP A 120 17.37 -26.52 -2.57
N ASN A 121 16.43 -25.89 -1.87
CA ASN A 121 15.76 -26.51 -0.75
C ASN A 121 14.92 -27.70 -1.24
N ALA A 122 15.35 -28.92 -0.90
CA ALA A 122 14.75 -30.14 -1.43
C ALA A 122 13.63 -30.72 -0.57
N PHE A 123 13.51 -30.30 0.69
CA PHE A 123 12.56 -30.92 1.63
C PHE A 123 11.23 -30.18 1.78
N LEU A 124 11.20 -28.87 1.58
CA LEU A 124 9.99 -28.07 1.75
C LEU A 124 9.25 -27.92 0.42
N ASN A 125 8.29 -28.79 0.14
CA ASN A 125 7.49 -28.75 -1.09
C ASN A 125 6.15 -28.04 -0.92
N SER A 126 5.67 -27.93 0.32
CA SER A 126 4.51 -27.14 0.73
C SER A 126 4.58 -26.87 2.22
N ILE A 127 3.82 -25.88 2.69
CA ILE A 127 3.72 -25.56 4.11
C ILE A 127 2.28 -25.20 4.47
N THR A 128 1.85 -25.66 5.64
CA THR A 128 0.52 -25.30 6.14
C THR A 128 0.54 -23.96 6.89
N VAL A 129 -0.61 -23.29 6.94
CA VAL A 129 -0.79 -22.09 7.77
C VAL A 129 -0.47 -22.40 9.25
N ALA A 130 -0.80 -23.61 9.73
CA ALA A 130 -0.50 -24.04 11.10
C ALA A 130 1.01 -24.15 11.37
N GLU A 131 1.80 -24.68 10.42
CA GLU A 131 3.25 -24.76 10.51
C GLU A 131 3.89 -23.37 10.45
N LEU A 132 3.42 -22.48 9.54
CA LEU A 132 3.85 -21.09 9.50
C LEU A 132 3.55 -20.39 10.84
N LYS A 133 2.35 -20.56 11.39
CA LYS A 133 2.00 -20.01 12.71
C LYS A 133 2.97 -20.49 13.78
N LYS A 134 3.22 -21.80 13.85
CA LYS A 134 4.16 -22.40 14.81
C LYS A 134 5.57 -21.83 14.69
N MET A 135 6.00 -21.43 13.48
CA MET A 135 7.30 -20.77 13.27
C MET A 135 7.32 -19.32 13.73
N TRP A 136 6.23 -18.56 13.45
CA TRP A 136 6.25 -17.10 13.51
C TRP A 136 5.54 -16.49 14.71
N GLU A 137 4.73 -17.26 15.45
CA GLU A 137 4.04 -16.74 16.63
C GLU A 137 5.01 -16.31 17.74
N PRO A 138 4.64 -15.35 18.63
CA PRO A 138 5.49 -14.88 19.73
C PRO A 138 6.00 -16.01 20.63
N ALA A 139 5.19 -17.06 20.84
CA ALA A 139 5.54 -18.20 21.66
C ALA A 139 6.71 -19.03 21.12
N ALA A 140 7.01 -18.92 19.81
CA ALA A 140 8.11 -19.61 19.13
C ALA A 140 9.48 -18.99 19.45
N GLN A 141 9.53 -17.74 19.94
CA GLN A 141 10.76 -17.00 20.15
C GLN A 141 11.74 -17.78 21.04
N ARG A 142 12.95 -18.02 20.52
CA ARG A 142 14.05 -18.78 21.16
C ARG A 142 13.70 -20.25 21.50
N LYS A 143 12.51 -20.73 21.16
CA LYS A 143 12.07 -22.12 21.40
C LYS A 143 12.08 -22.94 20.12
N ILE A 144 11.54 -22.39 19.04
CA ILE A 144 11.55 -23.05 17.73
C ILE A 144 12.77 -22.52 16.96
N THR A 145 13.86 -23.26 17.01
CA THR A 145 15.15 -22.89 16.42
C THR A 145 15.61 -23.85 15.33
N LYS A 146 14.89 -24.97 15.15
CA LYS A 146 15.19 -26.01 14.16
C LYS A 146 13.93 -26.36 13.36
N TRP A 147 14.13 -26.81 12.14
CA TRP A 147 13.07 -27.21 11.23
C TRP A 147 12.22 -28.38 11.76
N ASN A 148 12.87 -29.42 12.32
CA ASN A 148 12.17 -30.60 12.87
C ASN A 148 11.32 -30.30 14.12
N GLN A 149 11.54 -29.17 14.77
CA GLN A 149 10.69 -28.74 15.88
C GLN A 149 9.33 -28.20 15.36
N VAL A 150 9.26 -27.75 14.11
CA VAL A 150 7.99 -27.37 13.46
C VAL A 150 7.27 -28.61 12.97
N ASN A 151 7.94 -29.40 12.15
CA ASN A 151 7.43 -30.65 11.61
C ASN A 151 8.53 -31.75 11.77
N PRO A 152 8.26 -32.83 12.51
CA PRO A 152 9.27 -33.90 12.76
C PRO A 152 9.80 -34.59 11.50
N ALA A 153 9.08 -34.49 10.37
CA ALA A 153 9.51 -35.02 9.07
C ALA A 153 10.60 -34.17 8.39
N TRP A 154 10.85 -32.95 8.86
CA TRP A 154 11.85 -32.05 8.30
C TRP A 154 13.22 -32.26 8.97
N PRO A 155 14.32 -31.80 8.32
CA PRO A 155 15.67 -32.02 8.82
C PRO A 155 15.93 -31.39 10.20
N ASP A 156 16.82 -32.03 10.98
CA ASP A 156 17.35 -31.45 12.22
C ASP A 156 18.44 -30.41 11.92
N THR A 157 18.05 -29.33 11.28
CA THR A 157 18.93 -28.22 10.91
C THR A 157 18.39 -26.90 11.48
N PRO A 158 19.27 -25.90 11.70
CA PRO A 158 18.85 -24.59 12.18
C PRO A 158 17.79 -23.97 11.29
N LEU A 159 16.77 -23.36 11.91
CA LEU A 159 15.73 -22.60 11.24
C LEU A 159 16.16 -21.12 11.20
N LYS A 160 16.45 -20.61 10.02
CA LYS A 160 16.80 -19.20 9.80
C LYS A 160 15.66 -18.46 9.16
N LEU A 161 15.17 -17.45 9.84
CA LEU A 161 13.96 -16.71 9.48
C LEU A 161 14.30 -15.32 8.96
N PHE A 162 13.70 -14.96 7.82
CA PHE A 162 13.79 -13.65 7.19
C PHE A 162 12.39 -13.11 6.92
N GLY A 163 12.13 -11.88 7.24
CA GLY A 163 10.79 -11.33 7.04
C GLY A 163 10.75 -9.81 7.09
N ALA A 164 9.63 -9.27 6.67
CA ALA A 164 9.40 -7.83 6.68
C ALA A 164 9.54 -7.25 8.09
N GLY A 165 10.02 -6.01 8.17
CA GLY A 165 10.14 -5.27 9.41
C GLY A 165 8.81 -4.79 9.95
N SER A 166 8.81 -4.29 11.19
CA SER A 166 7.60 -3.93 11.94
C SER A 166 6.81 -2.75 11.36
N ASP A 167 7.42 -1.94 10.50
CA ASP A 167 6.78 -0.80 9.85
C ASP A 167 6.18 -1.16 8.49
N SER A 168 6.45 -2.36 7.99
CA SER A 168 5.94 -2.88 6.72
C SER A 168 4.47 -3.33 6.80
N GLY A 169 3.67 -2.94 5.82
CA GLY A 169 2.32 -3.50 5.63
C GLY A 169 2.33 -5.00 5.33
N THR A 170 3.43 -5.53 4.81
CA THR A 170 3.67 -6.96 4.59
C THR A 170 3.74 -7.71 5.94
N PHE A 171 4.45 -7.14 6.92
CA PHE A 171 4.50 -7.68 8.28
C PHE A 171 3.12 -7.71 8.95
N ASP A 172 2.37 -6.59 8.86
CA ASP A 172 1.03 -6.50 9.45
C ASP A 172 0.12 -7.59 8.88
N TYR A 173 0.11 -7.72 7.55
CA TYR A 173 -0.76 -8.69 6.89
C TYR A 173 -0.32 -10.14 7.12
N PHE A 174 0.98 -10.46 7.02
CA PHE A 174 1.48 -11.81 7.28
C PHE A 174 1.13 -12.27 8.70
N THR A 175 1.35 -11.40 9.69
CA THR A 175 1.05 -11.74 11.09
C THR A 175 -0.45 -11.90 11.33
N GLU A 176 -1.29 -11.08 10.68
CA GLU A 176 -2.74 -11.22 10.73
C GLU A 176 -3.22 -12.53 10.09
N ALA A 177 -2.75 -12.81 8.86
CA ALA A 177 -3.17 -13.97 8.10
C ALA A 177 -2.69 -15.31 8.70
N ILE A 178 -1.48 -15.33 9.28
CA ILE A 178 -0.83 -16.55 9.75
C ILE A 178 -0.98 -16.73 11.26
N VAL A 179 -0.72 -15.67 12.04
CA VAL A 179 -0.77 -15.76 13.51
C VAL A 179 -2.15 -15.47 14.05
N GLY A 180 -2.97 -14.74 13.28
CA GLY A 180 -4.35 -14.37 13.64
C GLY A 180 -4.46 -13.00 14.30
N LYS A 181 -3.37 -12.23 14.34
CA LYS A 181 -3.36 -10.87 14.91
C LYS A 181 -2.22 -10.06 14.27
N ALA A 182 -2.58 -8.93 13.66
CA ALA A 182 -1.59 -8.01 13.09
C ALA A 182 -0.54 -7.60 14.14
N LYS A 183 0.71 -7.53 13.69
CA LYS A 183 1.90 -7.19 14.50
C LYS A 183 2.25 -8.20 15.59
N SER A 184 1.63 -9.37 15.60
CA SER A 184 1.93 -10.44 16.57
C SER A 184 2.94 -11.41 15.97
N SER A 185 4.22 -11.29 16.33
CA SER A 185 5.31 -12.13 15.82
C SER A 185 6.40 -12.32 16.86
N ARG A 186 7.22 -13.35 16.67
CA ARG A 186 8.54 -13.43 17.31
C ARG A 186 9.43 -12.28 16.82
N GLY A 187 10.42 -11.90 17.61
CA GLY A 187 11.37 -10.81 17.26
C GLY A 187 12.78 -11.28 16.95
N ASP A 188 13.08 -12.60 17.03
CA ASP A 188 14.42 -13.18 16.83
C ASP A 188 14.62 -13.71 15.39
N TYR A 189 14.17 -12.95 14.41
CA TYR A 189 14.39 -13.20 12.98
C TYR A 189 15.12 -12.01 12.34
N THR A 190 15.67 -12.20 11.15
CA THR A 190 16.25 -11.09 10.39
C THR A 190 15.13 -10.29 9.75
N ALA A 191 14.88 -9.10 10.29
CA ALA A 191 13.87 -8.16 9.81
C ALA A 191 14.48 -7.14 8.86
N SER A 192 13.77 -6.80 7.79
CA SER A 192 14.14 -5.69 6.89
C SER A 192 12.90 -5.08 6.25
N GLU A 193 12.92 -3.75 6.10
CA GLU A 193 11.95 -3.02 5.28
C GLU A 193 12.33 -3.06 3.78
N ASP A 194 13.57 -3.44 3.47
CA ASP A 194 14.05 -3.65 2.10
C ASP A 194 14.01 -5.15 1.76
N ASP A 195 13.08 -5.51 0.88
CA ASP A 195 12.89 -6.90 0.44
C ASP A 195 14.12 -7.45 -0.29
N ASN A 196 14.99 -6.63 -0.89
CA ASN A 196 16.24 -7.08 -1.48
C ASN A 196 17.21 -7.69 -0.44
N VAL A 197 17.20 -7.16 0.78
CA VAL A 197 17.97 -7.73 1.91
C VAL A 197 17.43 -9.13 2.25
N LEU A 198 16.10 -9.30 2.24
CA LEU A 198 15.45 -10.58 2.50
C LEU A 198 15.74 -11.60 1.39
N VAL A 199 15.66 -11.16 0.12
CA VAL A 199 16.06 -11.97 -1.05
C VAL A 199 17.50 -12.47 -0.90
N GLN A 200 18.44 -11.57 -0.59
CA GLN A 200 19.85 -11.94 -0.39
C GLN A 200 20.03 -12.93 0.79
N GLY A 201 19.34 -12.69 1.89
CA GLY A 201 19.41 -13.55 3.06
C GLY A 201 18.99 -14.99 2.73
N VAL A 202 17.82 -15.17 2.12
CA VAL A 202 17.29 -16.50 1.79
C VAL A 202 18.06 -17.17 0.65
N SER A 203 18.52 -16.41 -0.35
CA SER A 203 19.27 -16.97 -1.49
C SER A 203 20.68 -17.46 -1.15
N ARG A 204 21.20 -17.13 0.03
CA ARG A 204 22.55 -17.54 0.47
C ARG A 204 22.54 -18.70 1.46
N ASP A 205 21.38 -19.14 1.93
CA ASP A 205 21.28 -20.18 2.96
C ASP A 205 20.14 -21.16 2.65
N LYS A 206 20.52 -22.44 2.43
CA LYS A 206 19.55 -23.51 2.13
C LYS A 206 18.64 -23.85 3.31
N ALA A 207 18.99 -23.44 4.52
CA ALA A 207 18.19 -23.60 5.73
C ALA A 207 17.32 -22.39 6.04
N ALA A 208 17.35 -21.35 5.20
CA ALA A 208 16.54 -20.16 5.37
C ALA A 208 15.12 -20.33 4.80
N ILE A 209 14.19 -19.67 5.46
CA ILE A 209 12.85 -19.41 4.98
C ILE A 209 12.52 -17.93 5.24
N GLY A 210 11.78 -17.31 4.33
CA GLY A 210 11.36 -15.94 4.49
C GLY A 210 9.99 -15.69 3.88
N TYR A 211 9.52 -14.45 4.01
CA TYR A 211 8.32 -13.97 3.33
C TYR A 211 8.48 -12.51 2.92
N PHE A 212 7.96 -12.17 1.74
CA PHE A 212 7.91 -10.83 1.17
C PHE A 212 6.91 -10.77 0.00
N GLY A 213 6.78 -9.61 -0.65
CA GLY A 213 5.89 -9.41 -1.78
C GLY A 213 6.23 -10.28 -2.98
N TYR A 214 5.21 -10.79 -3.68
CA TYR A 214 5.32 -11.64 -4.87
C TYR A 214 6.21 -11.03 -5.97
N ALA A 215 6.19 -9.72 -6.10
CA ALA A 215 7.03 -8.98 -7.04
C ALA A 215 8.51 -9.36 -6.97
N TYR A 216 9.07 -9.34 -5.76
CA TYR A 216 10.49 -9.65 -5.54
C TYR A 216 10.81 -11.12 -5.79
N TYR A 217 9.88 -12.03 -5.48
CA TYR A 217 10.03 -13.43 -5.87
C TYR A 217 10.04 -13.59 -7.40
N ALA A 218 9.12 -12.95 -8.11
CA ALA A 218 9.00 -13.04 -9.56
C ALA A 218 10.28 -12.62 -10.30
N GLU A 219 11.04 -11.68 -9.74
CA GLU A 219 12.32 -11.20 -10.27
C GLU A 219 13.53 -12.07 -9.85
N ASN A 220 13.38 -12.97 -8.87
CA ASN A 220 14.47 -13.76 -8.30
C ASN A 220 14.22 -15.28 -8.32
N GLN A 221 13.40 -15.78 -9.26
CA GLN A 221 13.08 -17.20 -9.39
C GLN A 221 14.31 -18.08 -9.72
N ASP A 222 15.37 -17.48 -10.23
CA ASP A 222 16.66 -18.14 -10.47
C ASP A 222 17.39 -18.52 -9.17
N LYS A 223 17.08 -17.86 -8.04
CA LYS A 223 17.74 -18.02 -6.74
C LYS A 223 16.80 -18.56 -5.66
N LEU A 224 15.51 -18.38 -5.81
CA LEU A 224 14.49 -18.65 -4.81
C LEU A 224 13.43 -19.63 -5.33
N LYS A 225 12.84 -20.37 -4.38
CA LYS A 225 11.68 -21.23 -4.60
C LYS A 225 10.52 -20.74 -3.75
N ALA A 226 9.38 -20.42 -4.39
CA ALA A 226 8.14 -20.19 -3.68
C ALA A 226 7.63 -21.50 -3.06
N VAL A 227 7.15 -21.42 -1.83
CA VAL A 227 6.58 -22.57 -1.11
C VAL A 227 5.05 -22.49 -1.24
N PRO A 228 4.41 -23.49 -1.86
CA PRO A 228 2.95 -23.57 -1.92
C PRO A 228 2.32 -23.62 -0.53
N ILE A 229 1.22 -22.91 -0.34
CA ILE A 229 0.51 -22.80 0.94
C ILE A 229 -0.67 -23.77 0.98
N VAL A 230 -0.77 -24.53 2.06
CA VAL A 230 -1.96 -25.32 2.42
C VAL A 230 -2.78 -24.48 3.40
N ALA A 231 -3.83 -23.85 2.90
CA ALA A 231 -4.63 -22.88 3.67
C ALA A 231 -5.34 -23.48 4.89
N LYS A 232 -5.79 -24.73 4.79
CA LYS A 232 -6.45 -25.49 5.86
C LYS A 232 -6.23 -26.97 5.67
N ALA A 233 -6.45 -27.77 6.70
CA ALA A 233 -6.32 -29.22 6.64
C ALA A 233 -7.15 -29.81 5.48
N GLY A 234 -6.52 -30.65 4.67
CA GLY A 234 -7.16 -31.29 3.50
C GLY A 234 -7.29 -30.39 2.26
N ALA A 235 -6.91 -29.11 2.32
CA ALA A 235 -6.88 -28.26 1.13
C ALA A 235 -5.64 -28.57 0.26
N PRO A 236 -5.72 -28.33 -1.05
CA PRO A 236 -4.56 -28.42 -1.92
C PRO A 236 -3.51 -27.40 -1.55
N ALA A 237 -2.24 -27.74 -1.82
CA ALA A 237 -1.15 -26.79 -1.75
C ALA A 237 -1.18 -25.89 -2.99
N VAL A 238 -1.26 -24.58 -2.82
CA VAL A 238 -1.36 -23.60 -3.88
C VAL A 238 -0.14 -22.65 -3.83
N GLY A 239 0.58 -22.53 -4.94
CA GLY A 239 1.68 -21.57 -5.08
C GLY A 239 1.18 -20.20 -5.56
N PRO A 240 1.95 -19.12 -5.29
CA PRO A 240 1.62 -17.80 -5.77
C PRO A 240 1.86 -17.69 -7.29
N SER A 241 0.88 -17.13 -7.98
CA SER A 241 0.98 -16.73 -9.40
C SER A 241 -0.15 -15.73 -9.69
N ASP A 242 -0.03 -14.97 -10.79
CA ASP A 242 -1.10 -14.07 -11.21
C ASP A 242 -2.43 -14.82 -11.27
N LYS A 243 -2.45 -16.01 -11.91
CA LYS A 243 -3.64 -16.84 -12.03
C LYS A 243 -4.24 -17.24 -10.69
N THR A 244 -3.41 -17.75 -9.74
CA THR A 244 -3.93 -18.26 -8.46
C THR A 244 -4.38 -17.14 -7.51
N VAL A 245 -3.88 -15.92 -7.71
CA VAL A 245 -4.38 -14.73 -7.01
C VAL A 245 -5.67 -14.24 -7.67
N GLU A 246 -5.72 -14.18 -9.02
CA GLU A 246 -6.89 -13.74 -9.77
C GLU A 246 -8.10 -14.65 -9.53
N ASP A 247 -7.91 -15.98 -9.54
CA ASP A 247 -9.00 -16.95 -9.28
C ASP A 247 -9.30 -17.16 -7.79
N GLY A 248 -8.54 -16.49 -6.91
CA GLY A 248 -8.72 -16.54 -5.46
C GLY A 248 -8.35 -17.88 -4.82
N SER A 249 -7.60 -18.75 -5.50
CA SER A 249 -7.16 -20.04 -4.94
C SER A 249 -5.92 -19.89 -4.03
N TYR A 250 -5.09 -18.84 -4.22
CA TYR A 250 -3.93 -18.56 -3.36
C TYR A 250 -4.36 -17.88 -2.06
N GLN A 251 -4.64 -18.69 -1.04
CA GLN A 251 -5.13 -18.22 0.26
C GLN A 251 -4.24 -18.74 1.40
N PRO A 252 -4.14 -18.01 2.53
CA PRO A 252 -4.72 -16.69 2.84
C PRO A 252 -3.80 -15.49 2.50
N LEU A 253 -2.75 -15.70 1.71
CA LEU A 253 -1.67 -14.73 1.49
C LEU A 253 -1.89 -13.82 0.27
N SER A 254 -3.14 -13.63 -0.16
CA SER A 254 -3.52 -12.62 -1.16
C SER A 254 -4.62 -11.70 -0.62
N ARG A 255 -4.55 -10.42 -0.97
CA ARG A 255 -5.47 -9.39 -0.46
C ARG A 255 -5.69 -8.26 -1.46
N PRO A 256 -6.88 -7.65 -1.48
CA PRO A 256 -7.09 -6.38 -2.14
C PRO A 256 -6.36 -5.26 -1.37
N ILE A 257 -5.86 -4.28 -2.12
CA ILE A 257 -5.29 -3.05 -1.59
C ILE A 257 -6.05 -1.85 -2.14
N PHE A 258 -6.09 -0.75 -1.36
CA PHE A 258 -7.03 0.33 -1.52
C PHE A 258 -6.38 1.70 -1.45
N ILE A 259 -7.05 2.68 -2.03
CA ILE A 259 -6.93 4.08 -1.65
C ILE A 259 -8.28 4.56 -1.08
N TYR A 260 -8.21 5.39 -0.03
CA TYR A 260 -9.38 6.07 0.55
C TYR A 260 -9.29 7.54 0.21
N VAL A 261 -10.26 8.02 -0.55
CA VAL A 261 -10.30 9.41 -1.02
C VAL A 261 -11.25 10.21 -0.13
N LYS A 262 -10.76 11.32 0.46
CA LYS A 262 -11.62 12.23 1.21
C LYS A 262 -12.65 12.86 0.28
N ALA A 263 -13.94 12.64 0.54
CA ALA A 263 -15.02 13.07 -0.34
C ALA A 263 -14.98 14.60 -0.63
N LYS A 264 -14.69 15.40 0.40
CA LYS A 264 -14.52 16.86 0.26
C LYS A 264 -13.33 17.24 -0.63
N SER A 265 -12.26 16.46 -0.66
CA SER A 265 -11.10 16.74 -1.52
C SER A 265 -11.42 16.62 -3.01
N LEU A 266 -12.45 15.83 -3.38
CA LEU A 266 -12.93 15.74 -4.78
C LEU A 266 -13.65 17.01 -5.28
N GLU A 267 -13.90 18.01 -4.42
CA GLU A 267 -14.36 19.34 -4.86
C GLU A 267 -13.23 20.14 -5.53
N ARG A 268 -11.99 19.72 -5.32
CA ARG A 268 -10.80 20.30 -5.94
C ARG A 268 -10.55 19.63 -7.30
N PRO A 269 -10.52 20.37 -8.41
CA PRO A 269 -10.35 19.81 -9.75
C PRO A 269 -9.10 18.91 -9.88
N GLU A 270 -7.97 19.32 -9.30
CA GLU A 270 -6.72 18.58 -9.37
C GLU A 270 -6.80 17.23 -8.66
N VAL A 271 -7.56 17.10 -7.56
CA VAL A 271 -7.76 15.82 -6.86
C VAL A 271 -8.68 14.91 -7.68
N GLN A 272 -9.76 15.47 -8.23
CA GLN A 272 -10.67 14.74 -9.10
C GLN A 272 -9.94 14.18 -10.33
N GLU A 273 -9.12 15.01 -10.97
CA GLU A 273 -8.31 14.61 -12.13
C GLU A 273 -7.28 13.53 -11.76
N PHE A 274 -6.62 13.67 -10.59
CA PHE A 274 -5.67 12.68 -10.10
C PHE A 274 -6.34 11.32 -9.85
N VAL A 275 -7.47 11.29 -9.16
CA VAL A 275 -8.21 10.04 -8.88
C VAL A 275 -8.70 9.40 -10.19
N SER A 276 -9.20 10.19 -11.13
CA SER A 276 -9.60 9.70 -12.45
C SER A 276 -8.40 9.12 -13.22
N PHE A 277 -7.27 9.82 -13.21
CA PHE A 277 -6.02 9.35 -13.82
C PHE A 277 -5.53 8.07 -13.15
N TYR A 278 -5.59 7.99 -11.81
CA TYR A 278 -5.23 6.80 -11.04
C TYR A 278 -6.01 5.58 -11.52
N LEU A 279 -7.35 5.64 -11.47
CA LEU A 279 -8.21 4.52 -11.83
C LEU A 279 -8.04 4.11 -13.30
N LYS A 280 -7.84 5.06 -14.20
CA LYS A 280 -7.60 4.78 -15.63
C LYS A 280 -6.29 4.04 -15.90
N ASN A 281 -5.25 4.32 -15.11
CA ASN A 281 -3.90 3.77 -15.32
C ASN A 281 -3.54 2.68 -14.29
N ALA A 282 -4.38 2.45 -13.27
CA ALA A 282 -4.07 1.53 -12.17
C ALA A 282 -3.71 0.11 -12.66
N ALA A 283 -4.45 -0.43 -13.63
CA ALA A 283 -4.17 -1.77 -14.16
C ALA A 283 -2.80 -1.88 -14.83
N LYS A 284 -2.39 -0.85 -15.58
CA LYS A 284 -1.09 -0.80 -16.24
C LYS A 284 0.02 -0.65 -15.19
N LEU A 285 -0.10 0.37 -14.35
CA LEU A 285 0.94 0.73 -13.39
C LEU A 285 1.09 -0.31 -12.27
N ALA A 286 0.00 -0.95 -11.83
CA ALA A 286 0.09 -2.08 -10.91
C ALA A 286 0.96 -3.21 -11.48
N LYS A 287 0.78 -3.57 -12.76
CA LYS A 287 1.60 -4.60 -13.42
C LYS A 287 3.07 -4.16 -13.59
N GLU A 288 3.32 -2.91 -13.88
CA GLU A 288 4.69 -2.39 -14.01
C GLU A 288 5.46 -2.48 -12.69
N VAL A 289 4.79 -2.23 -11.56
CA VAL A 289 5.37 -2.42 -10.22
C VAL A 289 5.13 -3.82 -9.64
N ARG A 290 4.77 -4.80 -10.48
CA ARG A 290 4.64 -6.23 -10.16
C ARG A 290 3.53 -6.58 -9.16
N TYR A 291 2.47 -5.77 -9.10
CA TYR A 291 1.22 -6.15 -8.43
C TYR A 291 0.24 -6.75 -9.43
N ILE A 292 -0.79 -7.41 -8.89
CA ILE A 292 -1.82 -8.04 -9.73
C ILE A 292 -2.95 -7.04 -9.94
N ALA A 293 -3.18 -6.71 -11.23
CA ALA A 293 -4.24 -5.78 -11.60
C ALA A 293 -5.62 -6.39 -11.31
N LEU A 294 -6.57 -5.55 -10.93
CA LEU A 294 -7.97 -5.94 -10.82
C LEU A 294 -8.60 -6.10 -12.21
N PRO A 295 -9.68 -6.89 -12.32
CA PRO A 295 -10.51 -6.90 -13.52
C PRO A 295 -11.04 -5.49 -13.86
N LYS A 296 -11.14 -5.17 -15.15
CA LYS A 296 -11.62 -3.85 -15.61
C LYS A 296 -12.95 -3.44 -14.97
N ALA A 297 -13.86 -4.39 -14.77
CA ALA A 297 -15.16 -4.13 -14.16
C ALA A 297 -15.07 -3.52 -12.75
N ILE A 298 -14.04 -3.87 -11.96
CA ILE A 298 -13.84 -3.27 -10.62
C ILE A 298 -13.36 -1.81 -10.75
N TYR A 299 -12.47 -1.50 -11.70
CA TYR A 299 -12.06 -0.11 -11.93
C TYR A 299 -13.23 0.73 -12.46
N ASP A 300 -14.11 0.17 -13.29
CA ASP A 300 -15.32 0.85 -13.78
C ASP A 300 -16.28 1.15 -12.61
N LEU A 301 -16.49 0.20 -11.69
CA LEU A 301 -17.26 0.40 -10.46
C LEU A 301 -16.62 1.46 -9.56
N ALA A 302 -15.30 1.40 -9.36
CA ALA A 302 -14.59 2.41 -8.58
C ALA A 302 -14.74 3.81 -9.17
N ALA A 303 -14.67 3.96 -10.51
CA ALA A 303 -14.92 5.23 -11.19
C ALA A 303 -16.38 5.69 -11.00
N GLU A 304 -17.34 4.78 -11.02
CA GLU A 304 -18.76 5.06 -10.73
C GLU A 304 -18.95 5.54 -9.29
N HIS A 305 -18.28 4.89 -8.31
CA HIS A 305 -18.32 5.32 -6.91
C HIS A 305 -17.82 6.74 -6.72
N VAL A 306 -16.74 7.12 -7.41
CA VAL A 306 -16.23 8.50 -7.41
C VAL A 306 -17.27 9.45 -8.02
N ALA A 307 -17.80 9.13 -9.21
CA ALA A 307 -18.75 9.99 -9.92
C ALA A 307 -20.06 10.21 -9.14
N LYS A 308 -20.56 9.16 -8.46
CA LYS A 308 -21.77 9.19 -7.65
C LYS A 308 -21.54 9.56 -6.20
N LYS A 309 -20.29 9.83 -5.80
CA LYS A 309 -19.87 10.12 -4.42
C LYS A 309 -20.38 9.08 -3.42
N LYS A 310 -20.16 7.81 -3.73
CA LYS A 310 -20.54 6.68 -2.87
C LYS A 310 -19.64 6.62 -1.63
N ILE A 311 -20.15 7.11 -0.51
CA ILE A 311 -19.41 7.22 0.76
C ILE A 311 -19.43 5.90 1.52
N GLY A 312 -18.30 5.53 2.12
CA GLY A 312 -18.19 4.40 3.04
C GLY A 312 -17.28 3.29 2.55
N THR A 313 -17.52 2.09 3.06
CA THR A 313 -16.76 0.86 2.79
C THR A 313 -17.71 -0.32 2.61
N VAL A 314 -17.34 -1.25 1.74
CA VAL A 314 -18.09 -2.51 1.55
C VAL A 314 -17.76 -3.57 2.60
N PHE A 315 -16.84 -3.30 3.52
CA PHE A 315 -16.34 -4.22 4.55
C PHE A 315 -16.93 -4.00 5.94
N GLY A 316 -17.72 -2.95 6.13
CA GLY A 316 -18.38 -2.67 7.41
C GLY A 316 -17.46 -2.45 8.61
N GLY A 317 -16.18 -2.15 8.37
CA GLY A 317 -15.18 -1.93 9.43
C GLY A 317 -14.52 -3.19 9.98
N ALA A 318 -14.68 -4.33 9.31
CA ALA A 318 -14.00 -5.57 9.64
C ALA A 318 -12.69 -5.71 8.87
N ALA A 319 -11.63 -6.17 9.55
CA ALA A 319 -10.45 -6.68 8.87
C ALA A 319 -10.79 -8.06 8.29
N GLU A 320 -10.59 -8.23 7.01
CA GLU A 320 -10.82 -9.50 6.33
C GLU A 320 -9.56 -9.99 5.64
N VAL A 321 -9.21 -11.24 5.91
CA VAL A 321 -8.07 -11.93 5.29
C VAL A 321 -8.60 -12.83 4.17
N GLY A 322 -7.89 -12.86 3.04
CA GLY A 322 -8.21 -13.79 1.95
C GLY A 322 -9.48 -13.43 1.17
N VAL A 323 -9.81 -12.16 1.04
CA VAL A 323 -10.95 -11.72 0.21
C VAL A 323 -10.66 -12.05 -1.25
N LYS A 324 -11.57 -12.76 -1.90
CA LYS A 324 -11.46 -13.11 -3.32
C LYS A 324 -11.91 -11.95 -4.22
N ILE A 325 -11.34 -11.86 -5.42
CA ILE A 325 -11.72 -10.85 -6.43
C ILE A 325 -13.22 -10.87 -6.73
N GLU A 326 -13.81 -12.07 -6.86
CA GLU A 326 -15.25 -12.21 -7.10
C GLU A 326 -16.11 -11.65 -5.96
N ASP A 327 -15.69 -11.90 -4.70
CA ASP A 327 -16.42 -11.41 -3.53
C ASP A 327 -16.28 -9.89 -3.40
N LEU A 328 -15.08 -9.34 -3.69
CA LEU A 328 -14.87 -7.91 -3.77
C LEU A 328 -15.81 -7.29 -4.82
N MET A 329 -15.85 -7.84 -6.03
CA MET A 329 -16.71 -7.34 -7.11
C MET A 329 -18.20 -7.37 -6.74
N LYS A 330 -18.66 -8.44 -6.08
CA LYS A 330 -20.04 -8.54 -5.60
C LYS A 330 -20.39 -7.50 -4.53
N ARG A 331 -19.42 -7.13 -3.68
CA ARG A 331 -19.59 -6.10 -2.64
C ARG A 331 -19.62 -4.72 -3.25
N GLU A 332 -18.62 -4.40 -4.09
CA GLU A 332 -18.54 -3.12 -4.78
C GLU A 332 -19.78 -2.82 -5.64
N SER A 333 -20.37 -3.82 -6.29
CA SER A 333 -21.59 -3.65 -7.08
C SER A 333 -22.86 -3.36 -6.24
N LYS A 334 -22.81 -3.54 -4.92
CA LYS A 334 -23.95 -3.29 -4.01
C LYS A 334 -23.85 -1.94 -3.30
N LEU A 335 -22.71 -1.28 -3.36
CA LEU A 335 -22.51 0.05 -2.82
C LEU A 335 -23.12 1.10 -3.76
#